data_3ddf0745ec11ba2c2e0cfb973d525718
#
_entry.id   3ddf0745ec11ba2c2e0cfb973d525718
#
_cell.length_a   1.000
_cell.length_b   1.000
_cell.length_c   1.000
_cell.angle_alpha   90.00
_cell.angle_beta   90.00
_cell.angle_gamma   90.00
#
_symmetry.space_group_name_H-M   'P 1'
#
loop_
_entity.id
_entity.type
_entity.pdbx_description
1 polymer ?
#
loop_
_entity_poly.entity_id
_entity_poly.type
_entity_poly.pdbx_seq_one_letter_code
_entity_poly.pdbx_strand_id
1 'polypeptide(L)'
;PNLLVRYITSKDFVDEIINSIKTNTTDEIYSYYRNLDILLIDDIQFLFGKEKSSEMFFHIFNEIINNNHQIVITSDKMPDELQGIEERLISRFKSGLSFGIDPPEFETAKAILEKKIENLGNTDLVITDDVLDFMVMNYCNDIRSLEGQLKRLFFCSIMESTNYIDMNFASEVFKDQKTIKKAQEPLTKEFILKTTAEFYYLTISQIISKNRTRNLVTPREICMYLMRELLDITFSEIGTTFSNRDHSTVMKACKRVETKIKKDP
;
A
#
# COMPACT_ATOMS: atom_id res chain seq x y z
N PRO A 1 24.44 29.14 16.16
CA PRO A 1 23.36 28.84 17.09
C PRO A 1 23.02 27.37 16.98
N ASN A 2 22.98 26.66 18.12
CA ASN A 2 22.54 25.28 18.15
C ASN A 2 21.01 25.31 18.15
N LEU A 3 20.39 24.82 17.06
CA LEU A 3 18.94 24.69 16.97
C LEU A 3 18.47 23.49 17.78
N LEU A 4 17.37 23.67 18.52
CA LEU A 4 16.67 22.61 19.21
C LEU A 4 15.75 21.91 18.20
N VAL A 5 16.18 20.72 17.73
CA VAL A 5 15.46 19.92 16.71
C VAL A 5 14.95 18.65 17.36
N ARG A 6 13.68 18.32 17.15
CA ARG A 6 13.06 17.06 17.55
C ARG A 6 12.49 16.34 16.35
N TYR A 7 12.90 15.08 16.15
CA TYR A 7 12.21 14.13 15.29
C TYR A 7 11.42 13.16 16.15
N ILE A 8 10.16 12.91 15.79
CA ILE A 8 9.27 11.96 16.48
C ILE A 8 8.27 11.38 15.50
N THR A 9 7.91 10.09 15.66
CA THR A 9 6.75 9.54 14.97
C THR A 9 5.46 10.01 15.63
N SER A 10 4.38 10.12 14.87
CA SER A 10 3.09 10.53 15.48
C SER A 10 2.58 9.51 16.51
N LYS A 11 2.97 8.25 16.39
CA LYS A 11 2.66 7.21 17.37
C LYS A 11 3.37 7.47 18.69
N ASP A 12 4.68 7.74 18.67
CA ASP A 12 5.47 8.03 19.86
C ASP A 12 5.00 9.34 20.51
N PHE A 13 4.65 10.34 19.69
CA PHE A 13 4.05 11.58 20.19
C PHE A 13 2.76 11.30 20.97
N VAL A 14 1.86 10.48 20.42
CA VAL A 14 0.63 10.09 21.12
C VAL A 14 0.94 9.38 22.45
N ASP A 15 1.90 8.47 22.44
CA ASP A 15 2.28 7.72 23.63
C ASP A 15 2.90 8.66 24.71
N GLU A 16 3.72 9.64 24.31
CA GLU A 16 4.22 10.69 25.20
C GLU A 16 3.06 11.51 25.82
N ILE A 17 2.07 11.93 25.01
CA ILE A 17 0.90 12.66 25.50
C ILE A 17 0.08 11.82 26.47
N ILE A 18 -0.21 10.57 26.15
CA ILE A 18 -0.96 9.68 27.06
C ILE A 18 -0.22 9.50 28.38
N ASN A 19 1.08 9.34 28.35
CA ASN A 19 1.90 9.19 29.55
C ASN A 19 1.91 10.47 30.38
N SER A 20 2.04 11.64 29.76
CA SER A 20 2.00 12.93 30.45
C SER A 20 0.68 13.18 31.16
N ILE A 21 -0.44 12.77 30.57
CA ILE A 21 -1.77 12.84 31.20
C ILE A 21 -1.83 11.94 32.44
N LYS A 22 -1.30 10.70 32.33
CA LYS A 22 -1.29 9.74 33.44
C LYS A 22 -0.41 10.19 34.60
N THR A 23 0.69 10.89 34.32
CA THR A 23 1.67 11.35 35.30
C THR A 23 1.44 12.79 35.78
N ASN A 24 0.43 13.49 35.25
CA ASN A 24 0.14 14.91 35.53
C ASN A 24 1.30 15.84 35.10
N THR A 25 2.05 15.50 34.05
CA THR A 25 3.19 16.29 33.54
C THR A 25 2.90 16.93 32.17
N THR A 26 1.63 17.16 31.87
CA THR A 26 1.18 17.71 30.57
C THR A 26 1.79 19.06 30.26
N ASP A 27 1.90 19.95 31.30
CA ASP A 27 2.47 21.27 31.13
C ASP A 27 3.98 21.25 30.82
N GLU A 28 4.71 20.27 31.35
CA GLU A 28 6.13 20.06 31.04
C GLU A 28 6.34 19.66 29.59
N ILE A 29 5.57 18.69 29.13
CA ILE A 29 5.59 18.25 27.72
C ILE A 29 5.22 19.40 26.81
N TYR A 30 4.15 20.13 27.10
CA TYR A 30 3.74 21.29 26.34
C TYR A 30 4.86 22.35 26.26
N SER A 31 5.48 22.68 27.40
CA SER A 31 6.62 23.62 27.45
C SER A 31 7.82 23.13 26.65
N TYR A 32 8.10 21.83 26.70
CA TYR A 32 9.18 21.23 25.88
C TYR A 32 8.97 21.44 24.40
N TYR A 33 7.79 21.02 23.86
CA TYR A 33 7.51 21.16 22.43
C TYR A 33 7.44 22.61 21.96
N ARG A 34 6.94 23.52 22.77
CA ARG A 34 6.85 24.96 22.47
C ARG A 34 8.22 25.61 22.28
N ASN A 35 9.26 25.10 22.94
CA ASN A 35 10.60 25.67 22.92
C ASN A 35 11.47 25.07 21.80
N LEU A 36 10.93 24.17 20.98
CA LEU A 36 11.65 23.60 19.83
C LEU A 36 11.74 24.63 18.71
N ASP A 37 12.93 24.77 18.10
CA ASP A 37 13.12 25.55 16.88
C ASP A 37 12.57 24.81 15.65
N ILE A 38 12.71 23.47 15.64
CA ILE A 38 12.23 22.62 14.55
C ILE A 38 11.59 21.35 15.11
N LEU A 39 10.35 21.07 14.71
CA LEU A 39 9.66 19.83 15.00
C LEU A 39 9.44 19.04 13.70
N LEU A 40 9.95 17.80 13.65
CA LEU A 40 9.77 16.85 12.55
C LEU A 40 8.83 15.75 13.04
N ILE A 41 7.64 15.63 12.45
CA ILE A 41 6.67 14.58 12.78
C ILE A 41 6.48 13.66 11.59
N ASP A 42 6.68 12.38 11.82
CA ASP A 42 6.55 11.34 10.81
C ASP A 42 5.21 10.61 10.95
N ASP A 43 4.63 10.25 9.80
CA ASP A 43 3.38 9.49 9.70
C ASP A 43 2.20 10.12 10.44
N ILE A 44 1.88 11.38 10.17
CA ILE A 44 0.86 12.16 10.88
C ILE A 44 -0.52 11.48 10.92
N GLN A 45 -0.83 10.60 9.96
CA GLN A 45 -2.10 9.88 9.87
C GLN A 45 -2.40 9.03 11.13
N PHE A 46 -1.42 8.60 11.89
CA PHE A 46 -1.64 7.85 13.14
C PHE A 46 -2.03 8.71 14.36
N LEU A 47 -1.99 10.03 14.21
CA LEU A 47 -2.48 10.96 15.24
C LEU A 47 -4.02 10.98 15.30
N PHE A 48 -4.69 10.67 14.19
CA PHE A 48 -6.12 10.87 14.02
C PHE A 48 -6.97 9.81 14.71
N GLY A 49 -8.22 10.21 15.08
CA GLY A 49 -9.10 9.38 15.91
C GLY A 49 -8.74 9.35 17.41
N LYS A 50 -7.71 10.15 17.83
CA LYS A 50 -7.29 10.29 19.23
C LYS A 50 -7.49 11.74 19.68
N GLU A 51 -8.69 12.07 20.08
CA GLU A 51 -9.20 13.43 20.29
C GLU A 51 -8.24 14.30 21.13
N LYS A 52 -7.83 13.83 22.32
CA LYS A 52 -6.93 14.58 23.21
C LYS A 52 -5.54 14.83 22.61
N SER A 53 -4.98 13.85 21.91
CA SER A 53 -3.66 14.00 21.28
C SER A 53 -3.72 14.92 20.06
N SER A 54 -4.80 14.87 19.29
CA SER A 54 -5.05 15.80 18.17
C SER A 54 -5.23 17.22 18.62
N GLU A 55 -5.97 17.46 19.72
CA GLU A 55 -6.16 18.77 20.33
C GLU A 55 -4.83 19.34 20.84
N MET A 56 -4.05 18.54 21.55
CA MET A 56 -2.74 18.96 22.04
C MET A 56 -1.76 19.25 20.92
N PHE A 57 -1.76 18.43 19.88
CA PHE A 57 -0.98 18.67 18.68
C PHE A 57 -1.37 20.00 18.01
N PHE A 58 -2.65 20.29 17.89
CA PHE A 58 -3.13 21.55 17.33
C PHE A 58 -2.60 22.77 18.10
N HIS A 59 -2.58 22.70 19.43
CA HIS A 59 -2.02 23.78 20.27
C HIS A 59 -0.52 23.93 20.07
N ILE A 60 0.24 22.82 20.10
CA ILE A 60 1.69 22.81 19.88
C ILE A 60 2.02 23.36 18.49
N PHE A 61 1.28 22.91 17.45
CA PHE A 61 1.45 23.39 16.09
C PHE A 61 1.31 24.92 16.00
N ASN A 62 0.23 25.46 16.55
CA ASN A 62 0.00 26.91 16.53
C ASN A 62 1.09 27.68 17.27
N GLU A 63 1.54 27.20 18.43
CA GLU A 63 2.62 27.85 19.19
C GLU A 63 3.94 27.88 18.40
N ILE A 64 4.33 26.77 17.78
CA ILE A 64 5.54 26.69 16.96
C ILE A 64 5.47 27.69 15.79
N ILE A 65 4.36 27.72 15.08
CA ILE A 65 4.18 28.63 13.93
C ILE A 65 4.13 30.11 14.39
N ASN A 66 3.43 30.40 15.48
CA ASN A 66 3.32 31.77 16.00
C ASN A 66 4.67 32.32 16.50
N ASN A 67 5.57 31.44 16.96
CA ASN A 67 6.92 31.80 17.34
C ASN A 67 7.91 31.83 16.16
N ASN A 68 7.44 31.71 14.93
CA ASN A 68 8.25 31.60 13.69
C ASN A 68 9.23 30.41 13.70
N HIS A 69 8.89 29.34 14.40
CA HIS A 69 9.61 28.10 14.39
C HIS A 69 9.11 27.19 13.25
N GLN A 70 9.86 26.16 12.90
CA GLN A 70 9.57 25.30 11.75
C GLN A 70 8.92 23.99 12.19
N ILE A 71 7.88 23.59 11.46
CA ILE A 71 7.32 22.24 11.52
C ILE A 71 7.47 21.56 10.15
N VAL A 72 7.85 20.29 10.14
CA VAL A 72 7.85 19.42 8.98
C VAL A 72 7.05 18.17 9.31
N ILE A 73 6.11 17.83 8.42
CA ILE A 73 5.16 16.73 8.64
C ILE A 73 5.24 15.81 7.43
N THR A 74 5.34 14.51 7.66
CA THR A 74 5.14 13.50 6.60
C THR A 74 3.78 12.84 6.73
N SER A 75 3.24 12.37 5.61
CA SER A 75 1.96 11.67 5.53
C SER A 75 1.92 10.75 4.32
N ASP A 76 1.14 9.68 4.39
CA ASP A 76 0.81 8.80 3.27
C ASP A 76 -0.31 9.36 2.36
N LYS A 77 -0.92 10.50 2.77
CA LYS A 77 -2.04 11.15 2.07
C LYS A 77 -1.87 12.65 2.02
N MET A 78 -2.47 13.27 1.02
CA MET A 78 -2.58 14.73 0.96
C MET A 78 -3.49 15.25 2.08
N PRO A 79 -3.33 16.50 2.54
CA PRO A 79 -4.14 17.07 3.62
C PRO A 79 -5.66 16.91 3.43
N ASP A 80 -6.14 16.99 2.18
CA ASP A 80 -7.56 16.84 1.83
C ASP A 80 -8.10 15.41 1.96
N GLU A 81 -7.22 14.43 1.88
CA GLU A 81 -7.56 13.00 1.92
C GLU A 81 -7.48 12.42 3.33
N LEU A 82 -6.97 13.19 4.28
CA LEU A 82 -6.83 12.77 5.66
C LEU A 82 -8.21 12.72 6.33
N GLN A 83 -8.62 11.53 6.77
CA GLN A 83 -9.90 11.30 7.44
C GLN A 83 -9.76 11.33 8.97
N GLY A 84 -10.80 11.81 9.66
CA GLY A 84 -10.81 11.86 11.13
C GLY A 84 -9.98 12.99 11.73
N ILE A 85 -9.64 13.99 10.92
CA ILE A 85 -8.97 15.23 11.34
C ILE A 85 -10.00 16.36 11.44
N GLU A 86 -9.79 17.25 12.39
CA GLU A 86 -10.53 18.49 12.48
C GLU A 86 -10.17 19.41 11.27
N GLU A 87 -11.18 20.02 10.66
CA GLU A 87 -11.02 20.94 9.52
C GLU A 87 -10.02 22.07 9.79
N ARG A 88 -9.91 22.52 11.06
CA ARG A 88 -8.95 23.53 11.46
C ARG A 88 -7.49 23.09 11.27
N LEU A 89 -7.15 21.81 11.49
CA LEU A 89 -5.81 21.26 11.23
C LEU A 89 -5.56 21.11 9.73
N ILE A 90 -6.53 20.62 8.98
CA ILE A 90 -6.43 20.53 7.51
C ILE A 90 -6.14 21.89 6.91
N SER A 91 -6.88 22.92 7.35
CA SER A 91 -6.66 24.31 6.91
C SER A 91 -5.24 24.81 7.22
N ARG A 92 -4.69 24.45 8.39
CA ARG A 92 -3.31 24.79 8.78
C ARG A 92 -2.27 24.07 7.93
N PHE A 93 -2.46 22.78 7.65
CA PHE A 93 -1.57 22.02 6.77
C PHE A 93 -1.54 22.60 5.36
N LYS A 94 -2.70 22.98 4.80
CA LYS A 94 -2.83 23.63 3.50
C LYS A 94 -2.22 25.02 3.44
N SER A 95 -2.16 25.75 4.55
CA SER A 95 -1.52 27.07 4.57
C SER A 95 0.00 27.00 4.48
N GLY A 96 0.59 25.82 4.71
CA GLY A 96 2.00 25.54 4.54
C GLY A 96 2.32 25.11 3.10
N LEU A 97 3.56 24.66 2.91
CA LEU A 97 4.06 24.15 1.64
C LEU A 97 3.95 22.62 1.64
N SER A 98 3.18 22.06 0.71
CA SER A 98 3.00 20.61 0.57
C SER A 98 3.60 20.12 -0.75
N PHE A 99 4.39 19.04 -0.69
CA PHE A 99 4.98 18.38 -1.84
C PHE A 99 4.61 16.90 -1.83
N GLY A 100 4.19 16.39 -2.99
CA GLY A 100 4.10 14.96 -3.23
C GLY A 100 5.48 14.37 -3.50
N ILE A 101 5.72 13.17 -3.01
CA ILE A 101 6.90 12.36 -3.33
C ILE A 101 6.39 11.16 -4.10
N ASP A 102 6.59 11.18 -5.41
CA ASP A 102 6.19 10.09 -6.29
C ASP A 102 7.19 8.91 -6.21
N PRO A 103 6.75 7.69 -6.57
CA PRO A 103 7.68 6.58 -6.76
C PRO A 103 8.80 6.97 -7.74
N PRO A 104 10.05 6.50 -7.52
CA PRO A 104 11.15 6.84 -8.38
C PRO A 104 10.97 6.25 -9.78
N GLU A 105 11.45 6.96 -10.79
CA GLU A 105 11.61 6.43 -12.14
C GLU A 105 12.66 5.30 -12.16
N PHE A 106 12.63 4.50 -13.24
CA PHE A 106 13.49 3.32 -13.40
C PHE A 106 14.96 3.60 -13.09
N GLU A 107 15.54 4.62 -13.70
CA GLU A 107 16.96 4.97 -13.53
C GLU A 107 17.29 5.38 -12.08
N THR A 108 16.37 6.13 -11.45
CA THR A 108 16.52 6.53 -10.05
C THR A 108 16.44 5.32 -9.11
N ALA A 109 15.49 4.42 -9.36
CA ALA A 109 15.34 3.19 -8.57
C ALA A 109 16.56 2.27 -8.72
N LYS A 110 17.14 2.16 -9.93
CA LYS A 110 18.36 1.41 -10.19
C LYS A 110 19.56 2.01 -9.43
N ALA A 111 19.75 3.33 -9.51
CA ALA A 111 20.80 4.02 -8.76
C ALA A 111 20.66 3.85 -7.23
N ILE A 112 19.41 3.82 -6.71
CA ILE A 112 19.15 3.53 -5.29
C ILE A 112 19.61 2.10 -4.94
N LEU A 113 19.30 1.11 -5.79
CA LEU A 113 19.75 -0.28 -5.58
C LEU A 113 21.27 -0.39 -5.56
N GLU A 114 21.95 0.18 -6.56
CA GLU A 114 23.41 0.19 -6.66
C GLU A 114 24.03 0.78 -5.38
N LYS A 115 23.53 1.94 -4.95
CA LYS A 115 23.98 2.59 -3.72
C LYS A 115 23.75 1.73 -2.47
N LYS A 116 22.63 1.00 -2.41
CA LYS A 116 22.35 0.08 -1.31
C LYS A 116 23.28 -1.13 -1.31
N ILE A 117 23.62 -1.67 -2.47
CA ILE A 117 24.59 -2.76 -2.63
C ILE A 117 25.98 -2.32 -2.15
N GLU A 118 26.44 -1.14 -2.57
CA GLU A 118 27.71 -0.55 -2.08
C GLU A 118 27.74 -0.48 -0.54
N ASN A 119 26.62 -0.07 0.07
CA ASN A 119 26.51 0.08 1.53
C ASN A 119 26.41 -1.26 2.29
N LEU A 120 26.16 -2.39 1.63
CA LEU A 120 26.19 -3.72 2.27
C LEU A 120 27.61 -4.14 2.68
N GLY A 121 28.64 -3.42 2.21
CA GLY A 121 30.03 -3.64 2.63
C GLY A 121 30.65 -4.98 2.18
N ASN A 122 29.95 -5.75 1.36
CA ASN A 122 30.46 -6.99 0.76
C ASN A 122 31.02 -6.67 -0.63
N THR A 123 32.32 -6.40 -0.68
CA THR A 123 33.02 -6.01 -1.91
C THR A 123 33.11 -7.14 -2.94
N ASP A 124 32.89 -8.40 -2.53
CA ASP A 124 33.02 -9.57 -3.40
C ASP A 124 31.67 -10.00 -4.02
N LEU A 125 30.57 -9.37 -3.63
CA LEU A 125 29.24 -9.70 -4.16
C LEU A 125 29.05 -9.06 -5.55
N VAL A 126 28.83 -9.91 -6.55
CA VAL A 126 28.53 -9.48 -7.93
C VAL A 126 27.06 -9.79 -8.22
N ILE A 127 26.27 -8.76 -8.50
CA ILE A 127 24.90 -8.89 -8.99
C ILE A 127 24.90 -8.42 -10.44
N THR A 128 24.36 -9.25 -11.32
CA THR A 128 24.34 -8.92 -12.76
C THR A 128 23.30 -7.83 -13.06
N ASP A 129 23.54 -7.05 -14.10
CA ASP A 129 22.72 -5.88 -14.46
C ASP A 129 21.28 -6.25 -14.80
N ASP A 130 21.08 -7.41 -15.43
CA ASP A 130 19.76 -7.97 -15.74
C ASP A 130 18.94 -8.32 -14.47
N VAL A 131 19.60 -8.71 -13.38
CA VAL A 131 18.93 -8.90 -12.06
C VAL A 131 18.52 -7.56 -11.47
N LEU A 132 19.35 -6.53 -11.55
CA LEU A 132 19.01 -5.18 -11.10
C LEU A 132 17.82 -4.64 -11.88
N ASP A 133 17.85 -4.75 -13.19
CA ASP A 133 16.75 -4.33 -14.07
C ASP A 133 15.47 -5.10 -13.77
N PHE A 134 15.56 -6.41 -13.59
CA PHE A 134 14.42 -7.24 -13.17
C PHE A 134 13.83 -6.78 -11.83
N MET A 135 14.67 -6.48 -10.85
CA MET A 135 14.20 -5.99 -9.54
C MET A 135 13.49 -4.64 -9.66
N VAL A 136 14.08 -3.71 -10.40
CA VAL A 136 13.47 -2.39 -10.62
C VAL A 136 12.14 -2.53 -11.34
N MET A 137 12.08 -3.25 -12.47
CA MET A 137 10.84 -3.45 -13.23
C MET A 137 9.70 -4.04 -12.39
N ASN A 138 10.04 -4.82 -11.39
CA ASN A 138 9.05 -5.53 -10.60
C ASN A 138 8.70 -4.87 -9.26
N TYR A 139 9.58 -4.01 -8.70
CA TYR A 139 9.45 -3.52 -7.33
C TYR A 139 9.67 -2.01 -7.16
N CYS A 140 9.91 -1.23 -8.25
CA CYS A 140 10.21 0.21 -8.15
C CYS A 140 9.09 1.06 -7.55
N ASN A 141 7.84 0.59 -7.57
CA ASN A 141 6.71 1.33 -7.01
C ASN A 141 6.78 1.51 -5.48
N ASP A 142 7.57 0.69 -4.79
CA ASP A 142 7.81 0.76 -3.36
C ASP A 142 9.27 0.45 -3.04
N ILE A 143 10.02 1.49 -2.68
CA ILE A 143 11.44 1.37 -2.33
C ILE A 143 11.68 0.45 -1.14
N ARG A 144 10.77 0.40 -0.15
CA ARG A 144 10.89 -0.52 0.99
C ARG A 144 10.78 -1.97 0.53
N SER A 145 9.87 -2.24 -0.42
CA SER A 145 9.73 -3.55 -1.05
C SER A 145 11.00 -3.90 -1.84
N LEU A 146 11.51 -2.96 -2.64
CA LEU A 146 12.73 -3.13 -3.42
C LEU A 146 13.94 -3.47 -2.52
N GLU A 147 14.12 -2.74 -1.42
CA GLU A 147 15.14 -3.03 -0.41
C GLU A 147 14.94 -4.40 0.27
N GLY A 148 13.71 -4.75 0.58
CA GLY A 148 13.34 -6.05 1.13
C GLY A 148 13.75 -7.20 0.22
N GLN A 149 13.53 -7.06 -1.09
CA GLN A 149 13.94 -8.05 -2.07
C GLN A 149 15.47 -8.14 -2.22
N LEU A 150 16.17 -7.00 -2.18
CA LEU A 150 17.64 -7.00 -2.18
C LEU A 150 18.20 -7.75 -0.96
N LYS A 151 17.68 -7.48 0.24
CA LYS A 151 18.07 -8.19 1.45
C LYS A 151 17.81 -9.70 1.36
N ARG A 152 16.70 -10.09 0.73
CA ARG A 152 16.37 -11.50 0.50
C ARG A 152 17.36 -12.17 -0.43
N LEU A 153 17.71 -11.54 -1.57
CA LEU A 153 18.73 -12.04 -2.49
C LEU A 153 20.07 -12.22 -1.77
N PHE A 154 20.48 -11.23 -1.01
CA PHE A 154 21.71 -11.25 -0.23
C PHE A 154 21.71 -12.36 0.82
N PHE A 155 20.60 -12.53 1.55
CA PHE A 155 20.48 -13.62 2.52
C PHE A 155 20.59 -14.99 1.85
N CYS A 156 19.91 -15.22 0.74
CA CYS A 156 19.98 -16.48 -0.01
C CYS A 156 21.38 -16.74 -0.56
N SER A 157 22.10 -15.71 -1.04
CA SER A 157 23.47 -15.87 -1.52
C SER A 157 24.44 -16.32 -0.42
N ILE A 158 24.26 -15.82 0.79
CA ILE A 158 25.04 -16.27 1.96
C ILE A 158 24.72 -17.74 2.28
N MET A 159 23.44 -18.12 2.26
CA MET A 159 23.02 -19.49 2.56
C MET A 159 23.57 -20.50 1.55
N GLU A 160 23.65 -20.14 0.28
CA GLU A 160 24.19 -20.96 -0.79
C GLU A 160 25.72 -20.78 -0.98
N SER A 161 26.36 -19.96 -0.14
CA SER A 161 27.80 -19.66 -0.20
C SER A 161 28.25 -19.19 -1.59
N THR A 162 27.42 -18.40 -2.27
CA THR A 162 27.72 -17.82 -3.57
C THR A 162 27.85 -16.30 -3.47
N ASN A 163 28.86 -15.77 -4.18
CA ASN A 163 29.04 -14.32 -4.33
C ASN A 163 28.60 -13.82 -5.71
N TYR A 164 28.01 -14.69 -6.54
CA TYR A 164 27.55 -14.35 -7.87
C TYR A 164 26.06 -14.57 -8.01
N ILE A 165 25.32 -13.50 -8.28
CA ILE A 165 23.87 -13.49 -8.40
C ILE A 165 23.50 -13.16 -9.84
N ASP A 166 23.08 -14.17 -10.58
CA ASP A 166 22.56 -14.05 -11.94
C ASP A 166 21.02 -14.22 -11.98
N MET A 167 20.44 -14.14 -13.17
CA MET A 167 18.99 -14.31 -13.36
C MET A 167 18.48 -15.71 -13.00
N ASN A 168 19.34 -16.75 -13.07
CA ASN A 168 18.93 -18.10 -12.67
C ASN A 168 18.74 -18.15 -11.14
N PHE A 169 19.74 -17.66 -10.41
CA PHE A 169 19.69 -17.54 -8.96
C PHE A 169 18.51 -16.67 -8.51
N ALA A 170 18.38 -15.45 -9.08
CA ALA A 170 17.30 -14.54 -8.75
C ALA A 170 15.91 -15.15 -9.04
N SER A 171 15.78 -15.87 -10.16
CA SER A 171 14.54 -16.57 -10.52
C SER A 171 14.16 -17.64 -9.50
N GLU A 172 15.12 -18.36 -8.94
CA GLU A 172 14.87 -19.33 -7.86
C GLU A 172 14.41 -18.68 -6.58
N VAL A 173 15.11 -17.63 -6.15
CA VAL A 173 14.76 -16.87 -4.94
C VAL A 173 13.37 -16.25 -5.04
N PHE A 174 12.95 -15.81 -6.23
CA PHE A 174 11.66 -15.14 -6.46
C PHE A 174 10.55 -16.05 -7.01
N LYS A 175 10.77 -17.36 -7.18
CA LYS A 175 9.75 -18.31 -7.66
C LYS A 175 8.45 -18.23 -6.89
N ASP A 176 8.53 -18.19 -5.57
CA ASP A 176 7.36 -18.16 -4.68
C ASP A 176 6.55 -16.84 -4.81
N GLN A 177 7.22 -15.76 -5.21
CA GLN A 177 6.56 -14.46 -5.38
C GLN A 177 5.90 -14.30 -6.76
N LYS A 178 6.30 -15.05 -7.79
CA LYS A 178 5.55 -15.09 -9.05
C LYS A 178 4.13 -15.63 -8.84
N THR A 179 3.93 -16.46 -7.82
CA THR A 179 2.60 -16.93 -7.42
C THR A 179 1.79 -15.80 -6.75
N ILE A 180 2.45 -14.90 -6.00
CA ILE A 180 1.81 -13.75 -5.36
C ILE A 180 1.61 -12.59 -6.36
N LYS A 181 2.51 -12.41 -7.35
CA LYS A 181 2.35 -11.39 -8.40
C LYS A 181 1.34 -11.79 -9.49
N LYS A 182 1.02 -13.08 -9.67
CA LYS A 182 -0.17 -13.46 -10.41
C LYS A 182 -1.46 -12.91 -9.80
N ALA A 183 -1.45 -12.54 -8.50
CA ALA A 183 -2.53 -11.83 -7.84
C ALA A 183 -2.55 -10.30 -8.11
N GLN A 184 -1.58 -9.78 -8.88
CA GLN A 184 -1.51 -8.36 -9.31
C GLN A 184 -1.65 -8.19 -10.83
N GLU A 185 -2.10 -9.21 -11.58
CA GLU A 185 -2.67 -8.96 -12.90
C GLU A 185 -3.80 -7.94 -12.73
N PRO A 186 -3.86 -6.86 -13.54
CA PRO A 186 -4.93 -5.88 -13.41
C PRO A 186 -6.27 -6.60 -13.39
N LEU A 187 -7.12 -6.20 -12.45
CA LEU A 187 -8.42 -6.82 -12.28
C LEU A 187 -9.28 -6.55 -13.52
N THR A 188 -9.31 -7.50 -14.44
CA THR A 188 -10.03 -7.44 -15.72
C THR A 188 -11.10 -8.53 -15.79
N LYS A 189 -12.02 -8.42 -16.76
CA LYS A 189 -13.01 -9.48 -17.05
C LYS A 189 -12.33 -10.82 -17.31
N GLU A 190 -11.23 -10.79 -18.05
CA GLU A 190 -10.42 -11.94 -18.43
C GLU A 190 -9.78 -12.58 -17.19
N PHE A 191 -9.26 -11.77 -16.29
CA PHE A 191 -8.67 -12.23 -15.02
C PHE A 191 -9.72 -12.94 -14.16
N ILE A 192 -10.91 -12.34 -13.97
CA ILE A 192 -12.01 -12.97 -13.21
C ILE A 192 -12.44 -14.29 -13.83
N LEU A 193 -12.59 -14.34 -15.17
CA LEU A 193 -12.95 -15.56 -15.88
C LEU A 193 -11.89 -16.65 -15.71
N LYS A 194 -10.61 -16.31 -15.90
CA LYS A 194 -9.49 -17.24 -15.78
C LYS A 194 -9.39 -17.81 -14.35
N THR A 195 -9.38 -16.95 -13.35
CA THR A 195 -9.28 -17.37 -11.94
C THR A 195 -10.45 -18.25 -11.53
N THR A 196 -11.68 -17.91 -11.96
CA THR A 196 -12.86 -18.73 -11.64
C THR A 196 -12.81 -20.07 -12.40
N ALA A 197 -12.33 -20.08 -13.64
CA ALA A 197 -12.17 -21.31 -14.42
C ALA A 197 -11.17 -22.26 -13.74
N GLU A 198 -10.03 -21.74 -13.34
CA GLU A 198 -9.00 -22.50 -12.62
C GLU A 198 -9.53 -23.07 -11.30
N PHE A 199 -10.23 -22.26 -10.51
CA PHE A 199 -10.79 -22.67 -9.22
C PHE A 199 -11.81 -23.81 -9.32
N TYR A 200 -12.64 -23.80 -10.37
CA TYR A 200 -13.68 -24.82 -10.59
C TYR A 200 -13.23 -25.94 -11.54
N TYR A 201 -11.95 -25.97 -11.98
CA TYR A 201 -11.41 -26.93 -12.94
C TYR A 201 -12.19 -26.96 -14.25
N LEU A 202 -12.55 -25.77 -14.76
CA LEU A 202 -13.31 -25.55 -15.98
C LEU A 202 -12.50 -24.78 -17.00
N THR A 203 -12.94 -24.78 -18.26
CA THR A 203 -12.42 -23.85 -19.27
C THR A 203 -13.25 -22.56 -19.29
N ILE A 204 -12.64 -21.44 -19.69
CA ILE A 204 -13.35 -20.16 -19.87
C ILE A 204 -14.54 -20.32 -20.81
N SER A 205 -14.35 -21.06 -21.92
CA SER A 205 -15.41 -21.36 -22.91
C SER A 205 -16.59 -22.11 -22.31
N GLN A 206 -16.39 -23.00 -21.34
CA GLN A 206 -17.47 -23.67 -20.60
C GLN A 206 -18.26 -22.70 -19.73
N ILE A 207 -17.57 -21.80 -19.02
CA ILE A 207 -18.22 -20.79 -18.15
C ILE A 207 -19.08 -19.84 -19.01
N ILE A 208 -18.54 -19.34 -20.12
CA ILE A 208 -19.22 -18.37 -21.00
C ILE A 208 -20.42 -19.03 -21.74
N SER A 209 -20.40 -20.34 -21.97
CA SER A 209 -21.38 -21.07 -22.79
C SER A 209 -22.83 -20.86 -22.35
N LYS A 210 -23.78 -21.16 -23.23
CA LYS A 210 -25.22 -21.16 -22.94
C LYS A 210 -25.67 -22.38 -22.14
N ASN A 211 -24.79 -23.34 -21.90
CA ASN A 211 -25.12 -24.57 -21.19
C ASN A 211 -25.62 -24.28 -19.76
N ARG A 212 -26.65 -25.05 -19.29
CA ARG A 212 -27.33 -24.86 -18.01
C ARG A 212 -27.08 -26.00 -17.01
N THR A 213 -26.04 -26.81 -17.22
CA THR A 213 -25.67 -27.84 -16.26
C THR A 213 -25.28 -27.22 -14.90
N ARG A 214 -25.66 -27.86 -13.83
CA ARG A 214 -25.54 -27.33 -12.46
C ARG A 214 -24.07 -26.96 -12.10
N ASN A 215 -23.10 -27.73 -12.58
CA ASN A 215 -21.66 -27.48 -12.41
C ASN A 215 -21.14 -26.25 -13.13
N LEU A 216 -21.85 -25.71 -14.12
CA LEU A 216 -21.48 -24.51 -14.88
C LEU A 216 -22.27 -23.27 -14.43
N VAL A 217 -23.44 -23.45 -13.80
CA VAL A 217 -24.30 -22.34 -13.38
C VAL A 217 -23.67 -21.57 -12.23
N THR A 218 -23.22 -22.25 -11.18
CA THR A 218 -22.62 -21.61 -10.01
C THR A 218 -21.36 -20.82 -10.32
N PRO A 219 -20.33 -21.36 -11.02
CA PRO A 219 -19.17 -20.60 -11.43
C PRO A 219 -19.51 -19.37 -12.27
N ARG A 220 -20.46 -19.51 -13.18
CA ARG A 220 -20.92 -18.41 -14.03
C ARG A 220 -21.59 -17.29 -13.23
N GLU A 221 -22.48 -17.64 -12.27
CA GLU A 221 -23.12 -16.66 -11.40
C GLU A 221 -22.11 -15.91 -10.55
N ILE A 222 -21.08 -16.59 -10.04
CA ILE A 222 -19.98 -16.00 -9.28
C ILE A 222 -19.17 -15.04 -10.16
N CYS A 223 -18.80 -15.43 -11.39
CA CYS A 223 -18.14 -14.52 -12.32
C CYS A 223 -18.95 -13.24 -12.58
N MET A 224 -20.25 -13.37 -12.83
CA MET A 224 -21.14 -12.24 -13.07
C MET A 224 -21.21 -11.31 -11.86
N TYR A 225 -21.28 -11.86 -10.65
CA TYR A 225 -21.30 -11.12 -9.41
C TYR A 225 -19.97 -10.39 -9.18
N LEU A 226 -18.82 -11.08 -9.33
CA LEU A 226 -17.49 -10.47 -9.16
C LEU A 226 -17.22 -9.37 -10.19
N MET A 227 -17.64 -9.55 -11.45
CA MET A 227 -17.53 -8.50 -12.46
C MET A 227 -18.36 -7.27 -12.09
N ARG A 228 -19.53 -7.44 -11.48
CA ARG A 228 -20.36 -6.32 -11.03
C ARG A 228 -19.75 -5.59 -9.84
N GLU A 229 -19.33 -6.33 -8.82
CA GLU A 229 -18.83 -5.76 -7.56
C GLU A 229 -17.43 -5.16 -7.68
N LEU A 230 -16.53 -5.82 -8.44
CA LEU A 230 -15.12 -5.45 -8.47
C LEU A 230 -14.75 -4.54 -9.65
N LEU A 231 -15.50 -4.59 -10.76
CA LEU A 231 -15.23 -3.78 -11.96
C LEU A 231 -16.30 -2.73 -12.22
N ASP A 232 -17.37 -2.69 -11.44
CA ASP A 232 -18.53 -1.79 -11.56
C ASP A 232 -19.12 -1.67 -12.97
N ILE A 233 -19.02 -2.74 -13.78
CA ILE A 233 -19.56 -2.80 -15.13
C ILE A 233 -21.06 -3.10 -15.13
N THR A 234 -21.77 -2.60 -16.14
CA THR A 234 -23.23 -2.71 -16.24
C THR A 234 -23.70 -4.15 -16.47
N PHE A 235 -24.91 -4.50 -15.99
CA PHE A 235 -25.49 -5.83 -16.22
C PHE A 235 -25.61 -6.19 -17.71
N SER A 236 -25.84 -5.21 -18.57
CA SER A 236 -25.88 -5.38 -20.02
C SER A 236 -24.53 -5.78 -20.58
N GLU A 237 -23.49 -5.09 -20.15
CA GLU A 237 -22.10 -5.36 -20.58
C GLU A 237 -21.59 -6.71 -20.05
N ILE A 238 -21.94 -7.08 -18.80
CA ILE A 238 -21.67 -8.44 -18.31
C ILE A 238 -22.38 -9.47 -19.18
N GLY A 239 -23.66 -9.23 -19.54
CA GLY A 239 -24.44 -10.11 -20.40
C GLY A 239 -23.77 -10.42 -21.74
N THR A 240 -23.15 -9.43 -22.37
CA THR A 240 -22.42 -9.64 -23.65
C THR A 240 -21.26 -10.61 -23.49
N THR A 241 -20.53 -10.55 -22.40
CA THR A 241 -19.43 -11.49 -22.09
C THR A 241 -19.93 -12.94 -21.98
N PHE A 242 -21.14 -13.17 -21.49
CA PHE A 242 -21.70 -14.51 -21.29
C PHE A 242 -22.67 -14.94 -22.39
N SER A 243 -22.22 -14.95 -23.64
CA SER A 243 -22.98 -15.37 -24.83
C SER A 243 -24.26 -14.56 -25.06
N ASN A 244 -24.19 -13.25 -24.88
CA ASN A 244 -25.31 -12.29 -25.03
C ASN A 244 -26.53 -12.68 -24.18
N ARG A 245 -26.32 -12.86 -22.88
CA ARG A 245 -27.42 -13.07 -21.92
C ARG A 245 -28.09 -11.74 -21.63
N ASP A 246 -29.41 -11.81 -21.44
CA ASP A 246 -30.19 -10.65 -21.05
C ASP A 246 -29.75 -10.10 -19.68
N HIS A 247 -29.74 -8.76 -19.54
CA HIS A 247 -29.37 -8.06 -18.32
C HIS A 247 -30.17 -8.50 -17.10
N SER A 248 -31.45 -8.87 -17.27
CA SER A 248 -32.31 -9.37 -16.20
C SER A 248 -31.85 -10.74 -15.66
N THR A 249 -31.24 -11.56 -16.55
CA THR A 249 -30.64 -12.84 -16.16
C THR A 249 -29.39 -12.62 -15.31
N VAL A 250 -28.55 -11.66 -15.70
CA VAL A 250 -27.32 -11.30 -14.96
C VAL A 250 -27.70 -10.72 -13.58
N MET A 251 -28.65 -9.81 -13.53
CA MET A 251 -29.15 -9.21 -12.28
C MET A 251 -29.66 -10.28 -11.31
N LYS A 252 -30.46 -11.24 -11.79
CA LYS A 252 -30.96 -12.36 -10.97
C LYS A 252 -29.82 -13.26 -10.48
N ALA A 253 -28.79 -13.47 -11.30
CA ALA A 253 -27.61 -14.25 -10.92
C ALA A 253 -26.84 -13.57 -9.81
N CYS A 254 -26.54 -12.29 -9.92
CA CYS A 254 -25.85 -11.49 -8.89
C CYS A 254 -26.64 -11.52 -7.56
N LYS A 255 -27.97 -11.29 -7.61
CA LYS A 255 -28.80 -11.31 -6.41
C LYS A 255 -28.84 -12.69 -5.71
N ARG A 256 -28.76 -13.80 -6.47
CA ARG A 256 -28.66 -15.15 -5.88
C ARG A 256 -27.33 -15.35 -5.15
N VAL A 257 -26.21 -14.90 -5.73
CA VAL A 257 -24.89 -15.00 -5.08
C VAL A 257 -24.86 -14.14 -3.82
N GLU A 258 -25.30 -12.89 -3.89
CA GLU A 258 -25.41 -11.98 -2.74
C GLU A 258 -26.23 -12.57 -1.60
N THR A 259 -27.37 -13.21 -1.93
CA THR A 259 -28.23 -13.85 -0.93
C THR A 259 -27.56 -15.06 -0.28
N LYS A 260 -26.73 -15.81 -1.03
CA LYS A 260 -25.97 -16.94 -0.48
C LYS A 260 -24.87 -16.47 0.45
N ILE A 261 -24.11 -15.44 0.08
CA ILE A 261 -23.05 -14.86 0.93
C ILE A 261 -23.62 -14.34 2.26
N LYS A 262 -24.83 -13.73 2.25
CA LYS A 262 -25.50 -13.26 3.47
C LYS A 262 -26.01 -14.38 4.37
N LYS A 263 -26.21 -15.60 3.86
CA LYS A 263 -26.73 -16.75 4.63
C LYS A 263 -25.64 -17.66 5.18
N ASP A 264 -24.48 -17.65 4.57
CA ASP A 264 -23.34 -18.51 4.88
C ASP A 264 -22.06 -17.66 4.68
N PRO A 265 -21.71 -16.81 5.69
CA PRO A 265 -20.60 -15.86 5.63
C PRO A 265 -19.22 -16.55 5.72
#